data_9b01efd520847accb283904ff5874c1c
#
_entry.id   9b01efd520847accb283904ff5874c1c
#
_cell.length_a   1.000
_cell.length_b   1.000
_cell.length_c   1.000
_cell.angle_alpha   90.00
_cell.angle_beta   90.00
_cell.angle_gamma   90.00
#
_symmetry.space_group_name_H-M   'P 1'
#
loop_
_entity.id
_entity.type
_entity.pdbx_description
1 polymer ?
#
loop_
_entity_poly.entity_id
_entity_poly.type
_entity_poly.pdbx_seq_one_letter_code
_entity_poly.pdbx_strand_id
1 'polypeptide(L)'
;MYMPRLRARQHEVFAVRNCASSFAASSRVTPILEPVAAPNDLFTRRLGAIAEEGASCDLVLNPSVGDLRSKGSWRELGDYYLENDLLEHHGLAVLSNADADHAAMSRWISEARGAGHQFTLDIVHELDLSVTLQGATYHGVRWNIAEDRTVPASYGLPLGGLLVVWANDPFPSLPRNREYVGREEGIFSTRVAGYKSAGYLGVSDFLTLGRGYQPGGGPAYAVVIHFTYESGDVVRLKHFCSESNETQDDPAGKFFEALEKLIDFVDERSLPTNLGIDGFRDLYQRQHFPGLGKVKELSIMNHMLVMQDAII
;
A
#
# COMPACT_ATOMS: atom_id res chain seq x y z
N MET A 1 9.39 -10.34 -3.12
CA MET A 1 8.54 -9.75 -2.05
C MET A 1 7.83 -8.52 -2.58
N TYR A 2 6.53 -8.34 -2.29
CA TYR A 2 5.77 -7.12 -2.57
C TYR A 2 5.37 -6.45 -1.26
N MET A 3 5.66 -5.15 -1.12
CA MET A 3 5.42 -4.39 0.10
C MET A 3 4.62 -3.11 -0.22
N PRO A 4 3.29 -3.24 -0.46
CA PRO A 4 2.44 -2.09 -0.77
C PRO A 4 2.32 -1.14 0.43
N ARG A 5 2.36 0.18 0.15
CA ARG A 5 2.23 1.22 1.18
C ARG A 5 0.81 1.79 1.20
N LEU A 6 0.14 1.71 2.35
CA LEU A 6 -1.23 2.16 2.57
C LEU A 6 -1.31 3.13 3.75
N ARG A 7 -2.30 4.02 3.72
CA ARG A 7 -2.53 5.02 4.78
C ARG A 7 -3.38 4.50 5.95
N ALA A 8 -3.55 3.20 6.08
CA ALA A 8 -4.33 2.52 7.11
C ALA A 8 -5.76 3.08 7.30
N ARG A 9 -6.37 3.63 6.24
CA ARG A 9 -7.77 4.04 6.24
C ARG A 9 -8.68 2.82 6.22
N GLN A 10 -9.94 3.00 6.62
CA GLN A 10 -10.90 1.92 6.77
C GLN A 10 -10.93 0.93 5.59
N HIS A 11 -11.14 1.42 4.36
CA HIS A 11 -11.22 0.58 3.16
C HIS A 11 -9.86 0.02 2.73
N GLU A 12 -8.77 0.67 3.10
CA GLU A 12 -7.42 0.16 2.86
C GLU A 12 -7.12 -1.03 3.78
N VAL A 13 -7.43 -0.92 5.08
CA VAL A 13 -7.29 -2.02 6.02
C VAL A 13 -8.25 -3.17 5.69
N PHE A 14 -9.48 -2.86 5.23
CA PHE A 14 -10.41 -3.90 4.76
C PHE A 14 -9.88 -4.64 3.53
N ALA A 15 -9.27 -3.94 2.58
CA ALA A 15 -8.65 -4.59 1.42
C ALA A 15 -7.55 -5.56 1.83
N VAL A 16 -6.66 -5.16 2.75
CA VAL A 16 -5.60 -6.02 3.29
C VAL A 16 -6.20 -7.23 4.00
N ARG A 17 -7.18 -7.03 4.90
CA ARG A 17 -7.84 -8.12 5.63
C ARG A 17 -8.52 -9.12 4.67
N ASN A 18 -9.21 -8.63 3.65
CA ASN A 18 -9.92 -9.50 2.71
C ASN A 18 -8.97 -10.30 1.79
N CYS A 19 -7.72 -9.88 1.65
CA CYS A 19 -6.67 -10.61 0.93
C CYS A 19 -5.74 -11.41 1.86
N ALA A 20 -5.93 -11.36 3.17
CA ALA A 20 -4.97 -11.89 4.15
C ALA A 20 -4.66 -13.38 3.96
N SER A 21 -5.66 -14.22 3.72
CA SER A 21 -5.45 -15.67 3.46
C SER A 21 -4.60 -15.91 2.19
N SER A 22 -4.78 -15.11 1.14
CA SER A 22 -3.94 -15.18 -0.06
C SER A 22 -2.50 -14.76 0.23
N PHE A 23 -2.31 -13.73 1.05
CA PHE A 23 -0.97 -13.28 1.45
C PHE A 23 -0.25 -14.33 2.31
N ALA A 24 -0.95 -14.92 3.27
CA ALA A 24 -0.44 -16.02 4.08
C ALA A 24 -0.01 -17.23 3.22
N ALA A 25 -0.87 -17.63 2.28
CA ALA A 25 -0.59 -18.76 1.39
C ALA A 25 0.61 -18.51 0.48
N SER A 26 0.77 -17.30 -0.05
CA SER A 26 1.88 -16.97 -0.95
C SER A 26 3.18 -16.64 -0.22
N SER A 27 3.09 -16.07 0.97
CA SER A 27 4.21 -15.48 1.72
C SER A 27 5.01 -14.43 0.92
N ARG A 28 4.37 -13.78 -0.07
CA ARG A 28 5.01 -12.84 -0.99
C ARG A 28 4.62 -11.39 -0.75
N VAL A 29 3.58 -11.14 0.04
CA VAL A 29 3.03 -9.79 0.27
C VAL A 29 3.11 -9.44 1.75
N THR A 30 3.71 -8.31 2.06
CA THR A 30 3.70 -7.72 3.41
C THR A 30 3.32 -6.24 3.29
N PRO A 31 2.05 -5.87 3.53
CA PRO A 31 1.62 -4.48 3.45
C PRO A 31 2.26 -3.62 4.55
N ILE A 32 2.64 -2.39 4.17
CA ILE A 32 3.11 -1.37 5.11
C ILE A 32 1.92 -0.44 5.39
N LEU A 33 1.47 -0.41 6.64
CA LEU A 33 0.31 0.37 7.08
C LEU A 33 0.76 1.61 7.85
N GLU A 34 0.49 2.78 7.31
CA GLU A 34 0.78 4.08 7.93
C GLU A 34 -0.51 4.66 8.53
N PRO A 35 -0.70 4.63 9.85
CA PRO A 35 -1.86 5.20 10.50
C PRO A 35 -1.95 6.71 10.28
N VAL A 36 -3.15 7.21 9.94
CA VAL A 36 -3.39 8.65 9.68
C VAL A 36 -4.13 9.34 10.83
N ALA A 37 -4.64 8.56 11.76
CA ALA A 37 -5.31 9.02 12.98
C ALA A 37 -4.96 8.08 14.13
N ALA A 38 -5.18 8.52 15.36
CA ALA A 38 -4.94 7.70 16.55
C ALA A 38 -5.67 6.35 16.45
N PRO A 39 -4.98 5.23 16.69
CA PRO A 39 -5.57 3.91 16.64
C PRO A 39 -6.62 3.74 17.75
N ASN A 40 -7.52 2.80 17.54
CA ASN A 40 -8.59 2.46 18.48
C ASN A 40 -8.88 0.94 18.42
N ASP A 41 -9.78 0.47 19.26
CA ASP A 41 -10.17 -0.95 19.34
C ASP A 41 -10.61 -1.54 17.99
N LEU A 42 -11.19 -0.73 17.11
CA LEU A 42 -11.59 -1.19 15.78
C LEU A 42 -10.37 -1.43 14.89
N PHE A 43 -9.36 -0.58 15.01
CA PHE A 43 -8.08 -0.78 14.31
C PHE A 43 -7.39 -2.05 14.80
N THR A 44 -7.27 -2.23 16.12
CA THR A 44 -6.70 -3.43 16.74
C THR A 44 -7.42 -4.71 16.30
N ARG A 45 -8.76 -4.73 16.36
CA ARG A 45 -9.54 -5.91 15.91
C ARG A 45 -9.35 -6.22 14.43
N ARG A 46 -9.17 -5.23 13.58
CA ARG A 46 -8.92 -5.45 12.14
C ARG A 46 -7.55 -6.05 11.89
N LEU A 47 -6.53 -5.59 12.61
CA LEU A 47 -5.20 -6.17 12.54
C LEU A 47 -5.18 -7.61 13.11
N GLY A 48 -5.86 -7.85 14.23
CA GLY A 48 -6.06 -9.20 14.76
C GLY A 48 -6.65 -10.15 13.72
N ALA A 49 -7.70 -9.71 13.01
CA ALA A 49 -8.30 -10.53 11.94
C ALA A 49 -7.36 -10.81 10.75
N ILE A 50 -6.38 -9.95 10.48
CA ILE A 50 -5.33 -10.23 9.48
C ILE A 50 -4.39 -11.31 10.00
N ALA A 51 -4.00 -11.22 11.27
CA ALA A 51 -3.12 -12.19 11.92
C ALA A 51 -3.77 -13.57 12.06
N GLU A 52 -5.07 -13.64 12.35
CA GLU A 52 -5.85 -14.89 12.41
C GLU A 52 -5.82 -15.67 11.09
N GLU A 53 -5.75 -14.97 9.95
CA GLU A 53 -5.57 -15.58 8.62
C GLU A 53 -4.10 -15.98 8.34
N GLY A 54 -3.18 -15.76 9.26
CA GLY A 54 -1.76 -16.07 9.12
C GLY A 54 -0.95 -15.05 8.31
N ALA A 55 -1.50 -13.89 8.03
CA ALA A 55 -0.81 -12.80 7.35
C ALA A 55 -0.27 -11.76 8.35
N SER A 56 0.75 -11.02 7.94
CA SER A 56 1.31 -9.91 8.73
C SER A 56 1.39 -8.62 7.90
N CYS A 57 1.45 -7.51 8.61
CA CYS A 57 1.71 -6.19 8.06
C CYS A 57 2.90 -5.57 8.79
N ASP A 58 3.52 -4.54 8.22
CA ASP A 58 4.46 -3.67 8.93
C ASP A 58 3.74 -2.39 9.34
N LEU A 59 3.72 -2.10 10.62
CA LEU A 59 3.04 -0.94 11.19
C LEU A 59 4.02 0.23 11.29
N VAL A 60 3.70 1.35 10.66
CA VAL A 60 4.56 2.53 10.70
C VAL A 60 4.56 3.14 12.09
N LEU A 61 5.75 3.31 12.68
CA LEU A 61 5.95 3.90 14.00
C LEU A 61 5.79 5.43 13.99
N ASN A 62 6.29 6.09 12.95
CA ASN A 62 6.37 7.55 12.83
C ASN A 62 5.68 8.06 11.57
N PRO A 63 4.34 8.09 11.54
CA PRO A 63 3.60 8.53 10.36
C PRO A 63 4.01 9.92 9.88
N SER A 64 4.08 10.08 8.55
CA SER A 64 4.45 11.35 7.90
C SER A 64 3.23 12.21 7.52
N VAL A 65 2.02 11.65 7.64
CA VAL A 65 0.76 12.29 7.24
C VAL A 65 -0.33 12.09 8.29
N GLY A 66 -1.40 12.86 8.18
CA GLY A 66 -2.54 12.79 9.09
C GLY A 66 -2.27 13.45 10.45
N ASP A 67 -3.07 13.08 11.45
CA ASP A 67 -3.04 13.69 12.79
C ASP A 67 -1.81 13.27 13.58
N LEU A 68 -1.22 12.13 13.23
CA LEU A 68 -0.07 11.53 13.94
C LEU A 68 1.30 12.02 13.43
N ARG A 69 1.35 12.96 12.49
CA ARG A 69 2.62 13.49 11.96
C ARG A 69 3.40 14.39 12.93
N SER A 70 2.84 14.71 14.09
CA SER A 70 3.47 15.59 15.06
C SER A 70 4.70 14.94 15.71
N LYS A 71 5.73 15.74 16.03
CA LYS A 71 6.91 15.26 16.77
C LYS A 71 6.48 14.66 18.11
N GLY A 72 6.87 13.42 18.35
CA GLY A 72 6.60 12.71 19.60
C GLY A 72 5.39 11.78 19.60
N SER A 73 4.44 11.92 18.66
CA SER A 73 3.29 11.01 18.54
C SER A 73 3.70 9.55 18.27
N TRP A 74 4.90 9.33 17.73
CA TRP A 74 5.45 8.01 17.47
C TRP A 74 5.61 7.18 18.76
N ARG A 75 5.93 7.82 19.91
CA ARG A 75 6.09 7.09 21.18
C ARG A 75 4.74 6.55 21.66
N GLU A 76 3.71 7.40 21.69
CA GLU A 76 2.35 6.99 22.06
C GLU A 76 1.83 5.87 21.14
N LEU A 77 2.15 5.98 19.86
CA LEU A 77 1.78 4.96 18.86
C LEU A 77 2.54 3.64 19.09
N GLY A 78 3.82 3.71 19.35
CA GLY A 78 4.65 2.54 19.66
C GLY A 78 4.21 1.84 20.96
N ASP A 79 3.97 2.60 22.00
CA ASP A 79 3.47 2.09 23.27
C ASP A 79 2.09 1.43 23.08
N TYR A 80 1.18 2.06 22.29
CA TYR A 80 -0.10 1.43 21.91
C TYR A 80 0.09 0.08 21.20
N TYR A 81 1.06 -0.02 20.28
CA TYR A 81 1.32 -1.28 19.58
C TYR A 81 1.78 -2.40 20.52
N LEU A 82 2.61 -2.06 21.52
CA LEU A 82 3.06 -3.02 22.53
C LEU A 82 1.93 -3.39 23.51
N GLU A 83 1.18 -2.42 24.02
CA GLU A 83 0.09 -2.62 24.98
C GLU A 83 -1.08 -3.45 24.42
N ASN A 84 -1.24 -3.49 23.10
CA ASN A 84 -2.28 -4.24 22.40
C ASN A 84 -1.74 -5.49 21.69
N ASP A 85 -0.53 -5.93 22.00
CA ASP A 85 0.14 -7.14 21.47
C ASP A 85 0.24 -7.16 19.92
N LEU A 86 0.13 -6.00 19.26
CA LEU A 86 0.11 -5.93 17.80
C LEU A 86 1.44 -6.35 17.18
N LEU A 87 2.56 -6.10 17.87
CA LEU A 87 3.88 -6.46 17.40
C LEU A 87 4.24 -7.95 17.60
N GLU A 88 3.38 -8.74 18.25
CA GLU A 88 3.53 -10.21 18.31
C GLU A 88 3.21 -10.86 16.95
N HIS A 89 2.36 -10.22 16.15
CA HIS A 89 1.88 -10.73 14.88
C HIS A 89 2.28 -9.88 13.67
N HIS A 90 2.65 -8.63 13.90
CA HIS A 90 2.97 -7.64 12.88
C HIS A 90 4.40 -7.12 13.05
N GLY A 91 4.99 -6.67 11.94
CA GLY A 91 6.29 -6.00 11.96
C GLY A 91 6.16 -4.51 12.26
N LEU A 92 7.29 -3.88 12.48
CA LEU A 92 7.43 -2.45 12.67
C LEU A 92 8.16 -1.83 11.48
N ALA A 93 7.64 -0.73 10.94
CA ALA A 93 8.31 0.07 9.93
C ALA A 93 8.66 1.45 10.47
N VAL A 94 9.87 1.94 10.19
CA VAL A 94 10.30 3.29 10.50
C VAL A 94 10.52 4.06 9.21
N LEU A 95 9.87 5.23 9.08
CA LEU A 95 10.11 6.15 7.98
C LEU A 95 11.37 6.99 8.30
N SER A 96 12.36 6.90 7.44
CA SER A 96 13.57 7.67 7.54
C SER A 96 13.39 9.03 6.86
N ASN A 97 12.91 10.02 7.58
CA ASN A 97 12.73 11.39 7.10
C ASN A 97 13.48 12.40 7.98
N ALA A 98 13.62 13.64 7.50
CA ALA A 98 14.40 14.69 8.16
C ALA A 98 13.86 15.11 9.54
N ASP A 99 12.55 14.90 9.78
CA ASP A 99 11.89 15.32 11.02
C ASP A 99 11.86 14.22 12.09
N ALA A 100 12.33 13.01 11.78
CA ALA A 100 12.28 11.87 12.66
C ALA A 100 13.42 11.92 13.71
N ASP A 101 13.09 11.72 15.00
CA ASP A 101 14.08 11.50 16.06
C ASP A 101 14.56 10.03 16.04
N HIS A 102 15.38 9.70 15.06
CA HIS A 102 15.91 8.34 14.87
C HIS A 102 16.65 7.81 16.09
N ALA A 103 17.35 8.67 16.83
CA ALA A 103 18.08 8.25 18.02
C ALA A 103 17.13 7.82 19.16
N ALA A 104 16.03 8.56 19.35
CA ALA A 104 15.03 8.19 20.35
C ALA A 104 14.25 6.93 19.93
N MET A 105 13.86 6.82 18.66
CA MET A 105 13.16 5.62 18.17
C MET A 105 14.04 4.37 18.24
N SER A 106 15.32 4.47 17.87
CA SER A 106 16.27 3.34 17.96
C SER A 106 16.44 2.87 19.41
N ARG A 107 16.50 3.79 20.37
CA ARG A 107 16.53 3.43 21.81
C ARG A 107 15.25 2.73 22.23
N TRP A 108 14.08 3.27 21.90
CA TRP A 108 12.79 2.67 22.23
C TRP A 108 12.65 1.24 21.67
N ILE A 109 13.05 1.03 20.41
CA ILE A 109 13.06 -0.30 19.77
C ILE A 109 13.99 -1.26 20.54
N SER A 110 15.16 -0.78 20.95
CA SER A 110 16.12 -1.59 21.71
C SER A 110 15.59 -1.94 23.10
N GLU A 111 14.93 -0.99 23.77
CA GLU A 111 14.29 -1.17 25.08
C GLU A 111 13.13 -2.18 24.98
N ALA A 112 12.26 -2.05 23.99
CA ALA A 112 11.15 -3.00 23.75
C ALA A 112 11.66 -4.42 23.54
N ARG A 113 12.68 -4.61 22.69
CA ARG A 113 13.32 -5.91 22.48
C ARG A 113 14.02 -6.43 23.72
N GLY A 114 14.67 -5.56 24.49
CA GLY A 114 15.27 -5.90 25.79
C GLY A 114 14.25 -6.34 26.83
N ALA A 115 13.02 -5.84 26.75
CA ALA A 115 11.89 -6.26 27.57
C ALA A 115 11.25 -7.59 27.11
N GLY A 116 11.71 -8.16 25.98
CA GLY A 116 11.28 -9.47 25.50
C GLY A 116 10.36 -9.45 24.29
N HIS A 117 9.94 -8.28 23.82
CA HIS A 117 9.09 -8.19 22.60
C HIS A 117 9.87 -8.60 21.35
N GLN A 118 9.27 -9.46 20.53
CA GLN A 118 9.86 -10.01 19.30
C GLN A 118 9.10 -9.48 18.08
N PHE A 119 9.73 -8.67 17.26
CA PHE A 119 9.13 -8.15 16.02
C PHE A 119 10.18 -7.91 14.94
N THR A 120 9.77 -8.00 13.69
CA THR A 120 10.58 -7.60 12.54
C THR A 120 10.64 -6.08 12.45
N LEU A 121 11.74 -5.55 11.91
CA LEU A 121 11.94 -4.12 11.73
C LEU A 121 12.32 -3.83 10.29
N ASP A 122 11.62 -2.93 9.67
CA ASP A 122 11.90 -2.43 8.32
C ASP A 122 12.15 -0.92 8.34
N ILE A 123 13.02 -0.46 7.45
CA ILE A 123 13.29 0.98 7.29
C ILE A 123 12.83 1.41 5.90
N VAL A 124 11.95 2.40 5.87
CA VAL A 124 11.50 3.05 4.62
C VAL A 124 12.27 4.33 4.42
N HIS A 125 13.18 4.35 3.45
CA HIS A 125 14.05 5.47 3.19
C HIS A 125 13.35 6.54 2.34
N GLU A 126 13.02 7.65 2.96
CA GLU A 126 12.49 8.86 2.30
C GLU A 126 13.58 9.88 1.95
N LEU A 127 14.78 9.70 2.52
CA LEU A 127 16.00 10.46 2.26
C LEU A 127 17.07 9.55 1.68
N ASP A 128 18.12 10.18 1.15
CA ASP A 128 19.33 9.47 0.70
C ASP A 128 19.85 8.53 1.80
N LEU A 129 20.11 7.26 1.45
CA LEU A 129 20.59 6.23 2.37
C LEU A 129 21.86 6.67 3.13
N SER A 130 22.74 7.41 2.48
CA SER A 130 23.98 7.91 3.09
C SER A 130 23.72 8.88 4.23
N VAL A 131 22.65 9.66 4.15
CA VAL A 131 22.24 10.61 5.19
C VAL A 131 21.57 9.88 6.34
N THR A 132 20.77 8.88 6.06
CA THR A 132 19.99 8.13 7.07
C THR A 132 20.87 7.27 7.96
N LEU A 133 21.91 6.67 7.42
CA LEU A 133 22.79 5.74 8.15
C LEU A 133 23.80 6.46 9.06
N GLN A 134 23.94 7.77 8.95
CA GLN A 134 24.97 8.52 9.68
C GLN A 134 24.70 8.77 11.17
N GLY A 135 23.53 8.49 11.70
CA GLY A 135 23.22 8.92 13.06
C GLY A 135 22.42 7.97 13.96
N ALA A 136 21.86 6.91 13.43
CA ALA A 136 21.07 5.96 14.23
C ALA A 136 21.43 4.52 13.84
N THR A 137 21.73 3.73 14.86
CA THR A 137 22.02 2.30 14.64
C THR A 137 20.76 1.50 14.90
N TYR A 138 20.03 1.15 13.86
CA TYR A 138 18.94 0.19 13.93
C TYR A 138 19.51 -1.22 13.80
N HIS A 139 19.39 -2.03 14.85
CA HIS A 139 19.83 -3.42 14.82
C HIS A 139 18.73 -4.35 14.36
N GLY A 140 19.09 -5.39 13.58
CA GLY A 140 18.16 -6.41 13.14
C GLY A 140 17.10 -5.90 12.17
N VAL A 141 17.50 -5.00 11.27
CA VAL A 141 16.65 -4.56 10.15
C VAL A 141 16.48 -5.72 9.18
N ARG A 142 15.22 -6.06 8.87
CA ARG A 142 14.87 -7.11 7.92
C ARG A 142 14.98 -6.58 6.48
N TRP A 143 14.32 -5.48 6.19
CA TRP A 143 14.27 -4.88 4.86
C TRP A 143 14.56 -3.38 4.89
N ASN A 144 15.25 -2.92 3.86
CA ASN A 144 15.37 -1.51 3.54
C ASN A 144 14.52 -1.22 2.30
N ILE A 145 13.52 -0.39 2.42
CA ILE A 145 12.64 0.01 1.32
C ILE A 145 13.12 1.38 0.82
N ALA A 146 13.58 1.45 -0.42
CA ALA A 146 14.20 2.66 -0.96
C ALA A 146 13.74 2.96 -2.38
N GLU A 147 13.55 4.25 -2.67
CA GLU A 147 13.21 4.73 -4.00
C GLU A 147 14.48 5.03 -4.80
N ASP A 148 14.37 5.07 -6.15
CA ASP A 148 15.51 5.40 -7.04
C ASP A 148 16.18 6.72 -6.66
N ARG A 149 15.42 7.71 -6.23
CA ARG A 149 15.93 9.02 -5.80
C ARG A 149 16.68 8.99 -4.47
N THR A 150 16.43 7.95 -3.64
CA THR A 150 17.06 7.76 -2.33
C THR A 150 18.20 6.75 -2.36
N VAL A 151 18.31 6.03 -3.48
CA VAL A 151 19.42 5.11 -3.76
C VAL A 151 20.29 5.73 -4.86
N PRO A 152 21.41 6.35 -4.54
CA PRO A 152 22.32 6.88 -5.55
C PRO A 152 22.71 5.80 -6.56
N ALA A 153 22.92 6.18 -7.83
CA ALA A 153 23.36 5.25 -8.87
C ALA A 153 24.67 4.52 -8.51
N SER A 154 25.49 5.10 -7.62
CA SER A 154 26.69 4.48 -7.04
C SER A 154 26.39 3.33 -6.08
N TYR A 155 25.16 3.21 -5.59
CA TYR A 155 24.69 2.03 -4.87
C TYR A 155 24.12 0.95 -5.81
N GLY A 156 24.30 1.13 -7.13
CA GLY A 156 24.04 0.08 -8.10
C GLY A 156 24.87 -1.14 -7.78
N LEU A 157 24.32 -1.96 -6.93
CA LEU A 157 24.67 -3.35 -6.65
C LEU A 157 26.10 -3.66 -6.15
N PRO A 158 26.20 -4.37 -5.07
CA PRO A 158 25.18 -4.60 -4.05
C PRO A 158 25.24 -3.50 -3.01
N LEU A 159 24.14 -3.10 -2.44
CA LEU A 159 24.08 -2.18 -1.30
C LEU A 159 24.79 -2.79 -0.07
N GLY A 160 26.07 -3.14 -0.21
CA GLY A 160 26.93 -3.60 0.87
C GLY A 160 26.36 -4.67 1.82
N GLY A 161 25.51 -5.57 1.32
CA GLY A 161 24.80 -6.56 2.13
C GLY A 161 23.44 -6.08 2.69
N LEU A 162 23.00 -4.87 2.34
CA LEU A 162 21.67 -4.41 2.70
C LEU A 162 20.60 -5.12 1.85
N LEU A 163 19.54 -5.57 2.52
CA LEU A 163 18.38 -6.18 1.86
C LEU A 163 17.43 -5.07 1.41
N VAL A 164 17.38 -4.77 0.10
CA VAL A 164 16.65 -3.63 -0.45
C VAL A 164 15.44 -4.04 -1.27
N VAL A 165 14.31 -3.44 -0.95
CA VAL A 165 13.05 -3.47 -1.71
C VAL A 165 12.95 -2.19 -2.54
N TRP A 166 12.69 -2.34 -3.83
CA TRP A 166 12.67 -1.23 -4.78
C TRP A 166 11.32 -0.50 -4.77
N ALA A 167 11.29 0.67 -4.18
CA ALA A 167 10.07 1.48 -4.06
C ALA A 167 9.91 2.49 -5.19
N ASN A 168 8.65 2.75 -5.59
CA ASN A 168 8.29 3.87 -6.45
C ASN A 168 6.82 4.28 -6.26
N ASP A 169 6.43 5.38 -6.89
CA ASP A 169 5.04 5.80 -7.02
C ASP A 169 4.70 5.96 -8.51
N PRO A 170 4.27 4.88 -9.16
CA PRO A 170 3.95 4.92 -10.58
C PRO A 170 2.53 5.37 -10.88
N PHE A 171 1.69 5.56 -9.84
CA PHE A 171 0.31 5.96 -10.05
C PHE A 171 0.22 7.41 -10.52
N PRO A 172 -0.40 7.68 -11.69
CA PRO A 172 -0.52 9.02 -12.25
C PRO A 172 -1.63 9.80 -11.53
N SER A 173 -1.36 10.24 -10.29
CA SER A 173 -2.33 10.98 -9.50
C SER A 173 -2.71 12.30 -10.18
N LEU A 174 -3.99 12.45 -10.53
CA LEU A 174 -4.54 13.67 -11.10
C LEU A 174 -5.43 14.39 -10.07
N PRO A 175 -5.49 15.75 -10.14
CA PRO A 175 -6.25 16.53 -9.17
C PRO A 175 -7.75 16.21 -9.15
N ARG A 176 -8.32 15.81 -10.29
CA ARG A 176 -9.75 15.52 -10.44
C ARG A 176 -9.98 14.24 -11.25
N ASN A 177 -10.96 13.45 -10.84
CA ASN A 177 -11.32 12.21 -11.53
C ASN A 177 -11.62 12.41 -13.03
N ARG A 178 -12.29 13.49 -13.43
CA ARG A 178 -12.58 13.76 -14.84
C ARG A 178 -11.35 13.94 -15.72
N GLU A 179 -10.18 14.19 -15.14
CA GLU A 179 -8.94 14.37 -15.90
C GLU A 179 -8.32 13.05 -16.36
N TYR A 180 -8.84 11.92 -15.87
CA TYR A 180 -8.48 10.58 -16.37
C TYR A 180 -9.19 10.24 -17.69
N VAL A 181 -10.25 10.95 -18.07
CA VAL A 181 -10.91 10.80 -19.38
C VAL A 181 -9.90 11.11 -20.50
N GLY A 182 -9.75 10.17 -21.44
CA GLY A 182 -8.73 10.27 -22.49
C GLY A 182 -7.33 9.83 -22.08
N ARG A 183 -7.14 9.42 -20.81
CA ARG A 183 -5.89 8.82 -20.30
C ARG A 183 -6.16 7.42 -19.76
N GLU A 184 -6.87 6.64 -20.53
CA GLU A 184 -7.54 5.44 -20.03
C GLU A 184 -6.60 4.28 -19.73
N GLU A 185 -5.40 4.22 -20.34
CA GLU A 185 -4.48 3.12 -20.15
C GLU A 185 -3.02 3.55 -20.19
N GLY A 186 -2.20 2.93 -19.31
CA GLY A 186 -0.76 3.13 -19.25
C GLY A 186 -0.02 1.95 -18.63
N ILE A 187 1.30 2.03 -18.62
CA ILE A 187 2.14 1.10 -17.88
C ILE A 187 2.16 1.54 -16.42
N PHE A 188 1.80 0.62 -15.51
CA PHE A 188 1.95 0.83 -14.08
C PHE A 188 3.37 0.45 -13.62
N SER A 189 3.83 -0.76 -13.93
CA SER A 189 5.14 -1.20 -13.49
C SER A 189 5.82 -2.13 -14.51
N THR A 190 7.08 -1.83 -14.79
CA THR A 190 8.01 -2.75 -15.48
C THR A 190 8.94 -3.46 -14.49
N ARG A 191 8.87 -3.10 -13.20
CA ARG A 191 9.79 -3.57 -12.17
C ARG A 191 9.56 -4.99 -11.76
N VAL A 192 8.32 -5.49 -11.90
CA VAL A 192 7.94 -6.86 -11.54
C VAL A 192 8.80 -7.91 -12.23
N ALA A 193 9.20 -7.70 -13.49
CA ALA A 193 10.09 -8.58 -14.21
C ALA A 193 11.58 -8.31 -13.99
N GLY A 194 11.95 -7.07 -13.63
CA GLY A 194 13.35 -6.60 -13.64
C GLY A 194 14.00 -6.45 -12.26
N TYR A 195 13.26 -6.49 -11.15
CA TYR A 195 13.81 -6.15 -9.84
C TYR A 195 14.95 -7.05 -9.39
N LYS A 196 14.86 -8.37 -9.64
CA LYS A 196 15.91 -9.32 -9.25
C LYS A 196 17.21 -9.10 -10.03
N SER A 197 17.11 -8.90 -11.36
CA SER A 197 18.25 -8.62 -12.20
C SER A 197 18.90 -7.27 -11.87
N ALA A 198 18.12 -6.34 -11.35
CA ALA A 198 18.61 -5.06 -10.81
C ALA A 198 19.17 -5.18 -9.37
N GLY A 199 19.13 -6.38 -8.75
CA GLY A 199 19.71 -6.66 -7.44
C GLY A 199 18.79 -6.34 -6.25
N TYR A 200 17.52 -6.10 -6.51
CA TYR A 200 16.54 -5.88 -5.45
C TYR A 200 15.86 -7.19 -5.04
N LEU A 201 15.34 -7.24 -3.82
CA LEU A 201 14.68 -8.41 -3.25
C LEU A 201 13.15 -8.35 -3.33
N GLY A 202 12.64 -7.23 -3.76
CA GLY A 202 11.21 -7.01 -3.91
C GLY A 202 10.90 -5.66 -4.50
N VAL A 203 9.61 -5.35 -4.59
CA VAL A 203 9.09 -4.07 -5.04
C VAL A 203 8.09 -3.51 -4.04
N SER A 204 7.96 -2.19 -4.01
CA SER A 204 7.02 -1.45 -3.18
C SER A 204 6.43 -0.29 -3.98
N ASP A 205 5.15 -0.02 -3.78
CA ASP A 205 4.46 1.11 -4.40
C ASP A 205 3.34 1.65 -3.50
N PHE A 206 2.60 2.64 -4.01
CA PHE A 206 1.44 3.23 -3.34
C PHE A 206 0.12 2.79 -4.00
N LEU A 207 0.11 1.60 -4.61
CA LEU A 207 -1.04 0.99 -5.27
C LEU A 207 -1.67 1.94 -6.33
N THR A 208 -2.98 1.81 -6.50
CA THR A 208 -3.78 2.73 -7.33
C THR A 208 -4.23 3.98 -6.55
N LEU A 209 -3.51 4.35 -5.50
CA LEU A 209 -3.80 5.49 -4.62
C LEU A 209 -2.84 6.64 -4.82
N GLY A 210 -1.58 6.31 -5.14
CA GLY A 210 -0.48 7.26 -5.14
C GLY A 210 -0.05 7.67 -3.73
N ARG A 211 1.11 8.31 -3.65
CA ARG A 211 1.72 8.78 -2.40
C ARG A 211 0.92 9.86 -1.70
N GLY A 212 0.21 10.69 -2.47
CA GLY A 212 -0.51 11.86 -1.96
C GLY A 212 -1.54 11.48 -0.91
N TYR A 213 -1.53 12.17 0.23
CA TYR A 213 -2.56 12.05 1.25
C TYR A 213 -3.46 13.27 1.22
N GLN A 214 -4.77 13.02 1.09
CA GLN A 214 -5.79 14.05 1.23
C GLN A 214 -6.81 13.62 2.28
N PRO A 215 -7.01 14.38 3.35
CA PRO A 215 -8.06 14.10 4.32
C PRO A 215 -9.43 14.33 3.67
N GLY A 216 -10.28 13.31 3.71
CA GLY A 216 -11.65 13.40 3.17
C GLY A 216 -11.72 13.12 1.67
N GLY A 217 -12.93 13.14 1.14
CA GLY A 217 -13.30 13.08 -0.27
C GLY A 217 -14.60 13.83 -0.45
N GLY A 218 -14.68 14.71 -1.44
CA GLY A 218 -15.90 15.40 -1.81
C GLY A 218 -16.72 14.64 -2.85
N PRO A 219 -17.94 15.11 -3.16
CA PRO A 219 -18.72 14.58 -4.27
C PRO A 219 -17.91 14.68 -5.59
N ALA A 220 -17.87 13.59 -6.33
CA ALA A 220 -17.08 13.53 -7.56
C ALA A 220 -17.93 13.84 -8.80
N TYR A 221 -17.41 14.64 -9.71
CA TYR A 221 -18.01 14.87 -11.02
C TYR A 221 -17.98 13.62 -11.90
N ALA A 222 -16.91 12.84 -11.80
CA ALA A 222 -16.77 11.57 -12.49
C ALA A 222 -16.43 10.46 -11.48
N VAL A 223 -16.97 9.26 -11.69
CA VAL A 223 -16.53 8.05 -11.03
C VAL A 223 -15.47 7.37 -11.90
N VAL A 224 -14.35 7.00 -11.31
CA VAL A 224 -13.26 6.31 -11.98
C VAL A 224 -12.90 5.06 -11.19
N ILE A 225 -12.87 3.91 -11.87
CA ILE A 225 -12.32 2.68 -11.34
C ILE A 225 -10.89 2.54 -11.87
N HIS A 226 -9.92 2.60 -10.96
CA HIS A 226 -8.52 2.33 -11.27
C HIS A 226 -8.26 0.84 -11.18
N PHE A 227 -7.85 0.25 -12.28
CA PHE A 227 -7.75 -1.20 -12.39
C PHE A 227 -6.39 -1.59 -12.99
N THR A 228 -5.68 -2.49 -12.31
CA THR A 228 -4.42 -3.03 -12.80
C THR A 228 -4.60 -4.45 -13.30
N TYR A 229 -3.79 -4.82 -14.28
CA TYR A 229 -3.75 -6.17 -14.84
C TYR A 229 -2.38 -6.48 -15.40
N GLU A 230 -2.03 -7.75 -15.43
CA GLU A 230 -0.79 -8.24 -16.00
C GLU A 230 -0.89 -8.33 -17.52
N SER A 231 0.16 -7.91 -18.22
CA SER A 231 0.27 -8.01 -19.67
C SER A 231 1.72 -8.29 -20.09
N GLY A 232 2.04 -9.55 -20.28
CA GLY A 232 3.42 -9.99 -20.45
C GLY A 232 4.26 -9.68 -19.23
N ASP A 233 5.41 -9.03 -19.42
CA ASP A 233 6.37 -8.73 -18.35
C ASP A 233 6.06 -7.42 -17.60
N VAL A 234 4.88 -6.85 -17.79
CA VAL A 234 4.51 -5.55 -17.19
C VAL A 234 3.15 -5.62 -16.52
N VAL A 235 2.98 -4.83 -15.48
CA VAL A 235 1.66 -4.52 -14.91
C VAL A 235 1.17 -3.23 -15.55
N ARG A 236 -0.02 -3.26 -16.12
CA ARG A 236 -0.69 -2.12 -16.74
C ARG A 236 -1.75 -1.55 -15.82
N LEU A 237 -2.05 -0.29 -15.99
CA LEU A 237 -3.12 0.42 -15.30
C LEU A 237 -4.13 0.93 -16.32
N LYS A 238 -5.40 0.66 -16.06
CA LYS A 238 -6.52 1.18 -16.84
C LYS A 238 -7.48 1.96 -15.94
N HIS A 239 -7.99 3.06 -16.48
CA HIS A 239 -8.96 3.92 -15.80
C HIS A 239 -10.30 3.76 -16.51
N PHE A 240 -11.29 3.17 -15.82
CA PHE A 240 -12.66 3.10 -16.32
C PHE A 240 -13.43 4.30 -15.78
N CYS A 241 -13.68 5.26 -16.66
CA CYS A 241 -14.33 6.52 -16.32
C CYS A 241 -15.82 6.47 -16.66
N SER A 242 -16.66 7.06 -15.80
CA SER A 242 -18.05 7.33 -16.14
C SER A 242 -18.14 8.28 -17.34
N GLU A 243 -19.19 8.15 -18.15
CA GLU A 243 -19.52 9.08 -19.23
C GLU A 243 -20.14 10.36 -18.68
N SER A 244 -21.07 10.17 -17.72
CA SER A 244 -21.70 11.26 -16.99
C SER A 244 -20.70 11.91 -16.03
N ASN A 245 -20.22 13.12 -16.39
CA ASN A 245 -19.17 13.82 -15.62
C ASN A 245 -19.37 15.34 -15.49
N GLU A 246 -20.56 15.85 -15.85
CA GLU A 246 -20.89 17.27 -15.87
C GLU A 246 -21.36 17.79 -14.49
N THR A 247 -22.01 16.94 -13.70
CA THR A 247 -22.54 17.28 -12.37
C THR A 247 -21.98 16.34 -11.29
N GLN A 248 -22.26 16.62 -10.03
CA GLN A 248 -21.93 15.74 -8.91
C GLN A 248 -23.04 14.76 -8.54
N ASP A 249 -24.17 14.83 -9.28
CA ASP A 249 -25.33 14.00 -9.03
C ASP A 249 -25.11 12.55 -9.47
N ASP A 250 -26.00 11.67 -9.00
CA ASP A 250 -26.07 10.26 -9.35
C ASP A 250 -24.73 9.50 -9.34
N PRO A 251 -24.05 9.42 -8.20
CA PRO A 251 -22.81 8.63 -8.10
C PRO A 251 -23.02 7.13 -8.38
N ALA A 252 -24.24 6.61 -8.19
CA ALA A 252 -24.57 5.22 -8.47
C ALA A 252 -24.61 4.96 -9.98
N GLY A 253 -25.34 5.78 -10.76
CA GLY A 253 -25.37 5.64 -12.22
C GLY A 253 -23.98 5.76 -12.82
N LYS A 254 -23.20 6.76 -12.40
CA LYS A 254 -21.79 6.92 -12.82
C LYS A 254 -20.91 5.70 -12.49
N PHE A 255 -21.14 5.10 -11.34
CA PHE A 255 -20.43 3.87 -10.98
C PHE A 255 -20.76 2.74 -11.95
N PHE A 256 -22.03 2.54 -12.29
CA PHE A 256 -22.42 1.48 -13.22
C PHE A 256 -21.88 1.71 -14.63
N GLU A 257 -21.85 2.95 -15.13
CA GLU A 257 -21.20 3.28 -16.40
C GLU A 257 -19.71 2.84 -16.43
N ALA A 258 -18.99 3.11 -15.35
CA ALA A 258 -17.59 2.72 -15.22
C ALA A 258 -17.43 1.20 -15.00
N LEU A 259 -18.32 0.59 -14.23
CA LEU A 259 -18.30 -0.84 -13.90
C LEU A 259 -18.59 -1.71 -15.13
N GLU A 260 -19.56 -1.35 -15.95
CA GLU A 260 -19.88 -2.06 -17.21
C GLU A 260 -18.64 -2.14 -18.10
N LYS A 261 -17.96 -1.02 -18.34
CA LYS A 261 -16.71 -0.97 -19.10
C LYS A 261 -15.61 -1.87 -18.51
N LEU A 262 -15.52 -1.95 -17.18
CA LEU A 262 -14.57 -2.83 -16.53
C LEU A 262 -14.91 -4.31 -16.74
N ILE A 263 -16.18 -4.69 -16.58
CA ILE A 263 -16.61 -6.08 -16.76
C ILE A 263 -16.39 -6.54 -18.21
N ASP A 264 -16.81 -5.72 -19.20
CA ASP A 264 -16.60 -6.00 -20.61
C ASP A 264 -15.10 -6.20 -20.91
N PHE A 265 -14.25 -5.31 -20.39
CA PHE A 265 -12.79 -5.41 -20.59
C PHE A 265 -12.19 -6.69 -19.99
N VAL A 266 -12.63 -7.07 -18.79
CA VAL A 266 -12.15 -8.30 -18.12
C VAL A 266 -12.57 -9.53 -18.91
N ASP A 267 -13.81 -9.56 -19.43
CA ASP A 267 -14.36 -10.68 -20.18
C ASP A 267 -13.75 -10.80 -21.58
N GLU A 268 -13.66 -9.70 -22.32
CA GLU A 268 -13.04 -9.66 -23.66
C GLU A 268 -11.58 -10.11 -23.63
N ARG A 269 -10.84 -9.75 -22.60
CA ARG A 269 -9.43 -10.14 -22.45
C ARG A 269 -9.23 -11.48 -21.74
N SER A 270 -10.29 -12.09 -21.26
CA SER A 270 -10.23 -13.33 -20.47
C SER A 270 -9.21 -13.23 -19.32
N LEU A 271 -9.22 -12.10 -18.59
CA LEU A 271 -8.27 -11.89 -17.50
C LEU A 271 -8.49 -12.90 -16.37
N PRO A 272 -7.40 -13.40 -15.74
CA PRO A 272 -7.51 -14.24 -14.55
C PRO A 272 -8.34 -13.56 -13.45
N THR A 273 -9.25 -14.32 -12.83
CA THR A 273 -10.06 -13.77 -11.74
C THR A 273 -9.27 -13.68 -10.45
N ASN A 274 -9.67 -12.74 -9.59
CA ASN A 274 -9.19 -12.59 -8.21
C ASN A 274 -10.29 -11.96 -7.36
N LEU A 275 -10.10 -11.88 -6.04
CA LEU A 275 -11.10 -11.36 -5.10
C LEU A 275 -11.60 -9.94 -5.43
N GLY A 276 -10.75 -9.09 -6.02
CA GLY A 276 -11.16 -7.75 -6.45
C GLY A 276 -12.11 -7.81 -7.66
N ILE A 277 -11.76 -8.61 -8.67
CA ILE A 277 -12.59 -8.84 -9.87
C ILE A 277 -13.92 -9.49 -9.48
N ASP A 278 -13.89 -10.53 -8.64
CA ASP A 278 -15.10 -11.21 -8.17
C ASP A 278 -16.04 -10.27 -7.42
N GLY A 279 -15.46 -9.37 -6.62
CA GLY A 279 -16.23 -8.32 -5.94
C GLY A 279 -16.89 -7.35 -6.93
N PHE A 280 -16.20 -6.93 -7.99
CA PHE A 280 -16.79 -6.09 -9.05
C PHE A 280 -17.90 -6.83 -9.83
N ARG A 281 -17.70 -8.12 -10.13
CA ARG A 281 -18.72 -8.97 -10.79
C ARG A 281 -19.98 -9.12 -9.91
N ASP A 282 -19.84 -9.37 -8.60
CA ASP A 282 -20.96 -9.44 -7.66
C ASP A 282 -21.76 -8.13 -7.65
N LEU A 283 -21.08 -6.99 -7.58
CA LEU A 283 -21.74 -5.68 -7.63
C LEU A 283 -22.51 -5.45 -8.95
N TYR A 284 -21.92 -5.87 -10.08
CA TYR A 284 -22.55 -5.76 -11.39
C TYR A 284 -23.78 -6.65 -11.50
N GLN A 285 -23.68 -7.92 -11.08
CA GLN A 285 -24.80 -8.86 -11.10
C GLN A 285 -25.95 -8.46 -10.22
N ARG A 286 -25.65 -7.92 -9.03
CA ARG A 286 -26.64 -7.48 -8.05
C ARG A 286 -27.18 -6.08 -8.31
N GLN A 287 -26.64 -5.36 -9.28
CA GLN A 287 -26.95 -3.95 -9.55
C GLN A 287 -26.89 -3.11 -8.26
N HIS A 288 -25.80 -3.30 -7.48
CA HIS A 288 -25.63 -2.67 -6.18
C HIS A 288 -24.47 -1.68 -6.15
N PHE A 289 -24.77 -0.43 -5.79
CA PHE A 289 -23.73 0.59 -5.51
C PHE A 289 -23.36 0.61 -4.03
N PRO A 290 -22.15 0.17 -3.66
CA PRO A 290 -21.75 0.03 -2.25
C PRO A 290 -21.15 1.32 -1.66
N GLY A 291 -21.08 2.39 -2.44
CA GLY A 291 -20.33 3.60 -2.15
C GLY A 291 -18.88 3.55 -2.63
N LEU A 292 -18.31 4.73 -2.90
CA LEU A 292 -16.97 4.88 -3.51
C LEU A 292 -15.83 4.29 -2.66
N GLY A 293 -16.01 4.22 -1.35
CA GLY A 293 -15.02 3.60 -0.47
C GLY A 293 -14.83 2.10 -0.76
N LYS A 294 -15.93 1.36 -1.00
CA LYS A 294 -15.86 -0.07 -1.36
C LYS A 294 -15.32 -0.26 -2.79
N VAL A 295 -15.66 0.63 -3.72
CA VAL A 295 -15.08 0.62 -5.07
C VAL A 295 -13.55 0.75 -5.00
N LYS A 296 -13.04 1.69 -4.22
CA LYS A 296 -11.61 1.85 -3.94
C LYS A 296 -11.01 0.59 -3.30
N GLU A 297 -11.69 -0.01 -2.32
CA GLU A 297 -11.26 -1.25 -1.67
C GLU A 297 -11.05 -2.38 -2.69
N LEU A 298 -12.00 -2.60 -3.60
CA LEU A 298 -11.90 -3.63 -4.64
C LEU A 298 -10.75 -3.36 -5.62
N SER A 299 -10.52 -2.10 -5.99
CA SER A 299 -9.36 -1.71 -6.82
C SER A 299 -8.03 -2.02 -6.12
N ILE A 300 -7.94 -1.76 -4.81
CA ILE A 300 -6.76 -2.08 -3.98
C ILE A 300 -6.56 -3.60 -3.91
N MET A 301 -7.62 -4.37 -3.63
CA MET A 301 -7.56 -5.83 -3.59
C MET A 301 -7.07 -6.41 -4.92
N ASN A 302 -7.67 -5.99 -6.03
CA ASN A 302 -7.23 -6.40 -7.36
C ASN A 302 -5.75 -6.09 -7.58
N HIS A 303 -5.32 -4.87 -7.28
CA HIS A 303 -3.92 -4.47 -7.47
C HIS A 303 -2.95 -5.32 -6.66
N MET A 304 -3.23 -5.53 -5.35
CA MET A 304 -2.35 -6.34 -4.51
C MET A 304 -2.22 -7.77 -5.00
N LEU A 305 -3.32 -8.38 -5.48
CA LEU A 305 -3.31 -9.75 -5.97
C LEU A 305 -2.61 -9.86 -7.34
N VAL A 306 -2.82 -8.91 -8.25
CA VAL A 306 -2.07 -8.83 -9.52
C VAL A 306 -0.57 -8.71 -9.26
N MET A 307 -0.16 -7.85 -8.32
CA MET A 307 1.26 -7.69 -7.97
C MET A 307 1.82 -8.94 -7.28
N GLN A 308 1.03 -9.62 -6.44
CA GLN A 308 1.42 -10.89 -5.81
C GLN A 308 1.76 -11.95 -6.85
N ASP A 309 0.94 -12.04 -7.91
CA ASP A 309 1.11 -13.04 -8.97
C ASP A 309 2.26 -12.65 -9.91
N ALA A 310 2.40 -11.38 -10.24
CA ALA A 310 3.46 -10.86 -11.11
C ALA A 310 4.88 -10.94 -10.49
N ILE A 311 5.00 -11.06 -9.17
CA ILE A 311 6.28 -11.21 -8.49
C ILE A 311 6.64 -12.69 -8.38
N ILE A 312 7.56 -13.13 -9.20
CA ILE A 312 8.02 -14.52 -9.27
C ILE A 312 9.24 -14.72 -8.36
#